data_c9ba5238d52b17e254c6506730b4f809
#
_entry.id   c9ba5238d52b17e254c6506730b4f809
#
_cell.length_a   1.000
_cell.length_b   1.000
_cell.length_c   1.000
_cell.angle_alpha   90.00
_cell.angle_beta   90.00
_cell.angle_gamma   90.00
#
_symmetry.space_group_name_H-M   'P 1'
#
loop_
_entity.id
_entity.type
_entity.pdbx_description
1 polymer ?
#
loop_
_entity_poly.entity_id
_entity_poly.type
_entity_poly.pdbx_seq_one_letter_code
_entity_poly.pdbx_strand_id
1 'polypeptide(L)'
;MKKLCVITLILASLYQATVFAQDVNVCMQDLSIFAEFAKVKNYKSAYEPWKKVRTECPTINVAIYSYGERILKDRIKTGTPEEQNLAKDDLIKLYDEWVVNFPKKRNQSVVGDITSKKAQALLDYKLADLKEVYSTFDEAYNKDVASFTNPKLLYNYFKTLYDRYKEGDTEVTMELLFNKYEEVSEKFEFESTELAKKLDVILKKEDAGTALTSRETRNKRIFNVNSNAIGTFLSNLDAIIAKEATCENLIPLYQRNFEANKTDALWIKRAASRMDSKECSDDPLFVTLV
;
A
#
# COMPACT_ATOMS: atom_id res chain seq x y z
N MET A 1 -25.63 -31.82 -49.26
CA MET A 1 -25.06 -32.00 -47.91
C MET A 1 -24.16 -30.85 -47.45
N LYS A 2 -23.36 -30.20 -48.30
CA LYS A 2 -22.47 -29.07 -47.89
C LYS A 2 -23.22 -27.79 -47.43
N LYS A 3 -24.43 -27.51 -47.92
CA LYS A 3 -25.19 -26.30 -47.50
C LYS A 3 -25.89 -26.46 -46.13
N LEU A 4 -26.15 -27.67 -45.67
CA LEU A 4 -26.81 -27.93 -44.38
C LEU A 4 -25.81 -27.76 -43.21
N CYS A 5 -24.53 -28.12 -43.40
CA CYS A 5 -23.50 -27.97 -42.39
C CYS A 5 -23.14 -26.49 -42.09
N VAL A 6 -23.25 -25.61 -43.11
CA VAL A 6 -22.91 -24.16 -42.92
C VAL A 6 -23.99 -23.45 -42.08
N ILE A 7 -25.27 -23.82 -42.28
CA ILE A 7 -26.38 -23.21 -41.53
C ILE A 7 -26.36 -23.64 -40.07
N THR A 8 -25.98 -24.88 -39.76
CA THR A 8 -25.85 -25.35 -38.37
C THR A 8 -24.67 -24.70 -37.62
N LEU A 9 -23.57 -24.45 -38.31
CA LEU A 9 -22.42 -23.72 -37.71
C LEU A 9 -22.74 -22.24 -37.41
N ILE A 10 -23.49 -21.55 -38.25
CA ILE A 10 -23.91 -20.16 -38.05
C ILE A 10 -24.94 -20.06 -36.91
N LEU A 11 -25.87 -21.00 -36.80
CA LEU A 11 -26.84 -21.04 -35.68
C LEU A 11 -26.17 -21.34 -34.34
N ALA A 12 -25.14 -22.20 -34.29
CA ALA A 12 -24.38 -22.49 -33.09
C ALA A 12 -23.56 -21.27 -32.61
N SER A 13 -22.99 -20.50 -33.53
CA SER A 13 -22.23 -19.29 -33.18
C SER A 13 -23.14 -18.15 -32.68
N LEU A 14 -24.35 -18.02 -33.21
CA LEU A 14 -25.34 -17.04 -32.73
C LEU A 14 -25.90 -17.42 -31.35
N TYR A 15 -26.04 -18.70 -31.04
CA TYR A 15 -26.49 -19.14 -29.71
C TYR A 15 -25.46 -18.87 -28.63
N GLN A 16 -24.16 -19.10 -28.91
CA GLN A 16 -23.09 -18.78 -27.99
C GLN A 16 -22.97 -17.27 -27.72
N ALA A 17 -23.15 -16.42 -28.73
CA ALA A 17 -23.11 -14.97 -28.57
C ALA A 17 -24.27 -14.42 -27.70
N THR A 18 -25.46 -15.02 -27.78
CA THR A 18 -26.62 -14.61 -26.97
C THR A 18 -26.47 -15.02 -25.50
N VAL A 19 -25.94 -16.20 -25.22
CA VAL A 19 -25.67 -16.66 -23.85
C VAL A 19 -24.63 -15.75 -23.17
N PHE A 20 -23.55 -15.45 -23.88
CA PHE A 20 -22.49 -14.56 -23.32
C PHE A 20 -23.00 -13.13 -23.03
N ALA A 21 -23.84 -12.57 -23.91
CA ALA A 21 -24.46 -11.26 -23.73
C ALA A 21 -25.46 -11.24 -22.54
N GLN A 22 -26.16 -12.32 -22.31
CA GLN A 22 -27.09 -12.46 -21.19
C GLN A 22 -26.36 -12.54 -19.86
N ASP A 23 -25.26 -13.28 -19.78
CA ASP A 23 -24.42 -13.38 -18.58
C ASP A 23 -23.80 -12.02 -18.19
N VAL A 24 -23.30 -11.26 -19.19
CA VAL A 24 -22.75 -9.91 -18.95
C VAL A 24 -23.82 -8.95 -18.39
N ASN A 25 -25.05 -9.01 -18.91
CA ASN A 25 -26.15 -8.17 -18.43
C ASN A 25 -26.52 -8.48 -16.96
N VAL A 26 -26.54 -9.76 -16.58
CA VAL A 26 -26.78 -10.20 -15.20
C VAL A 26 -25.67 -9.69 -14.28
N CYS A 27 -24.41 -9.82 -14.69
CA CYS A 27 -23.28 -9.30 -13.93
C CYS A 27 -23.32 -7.79 -13.74
N MET A 28 -23.72 -7.02 -14.75
CA MET A 28 -23.87 -5.56 -14.67
C MET A 28 -25.01 -5.14 -13.75
N GLN A 29 -26.10 -5.92 -13.72
CA GLN A 29 -27.22 -5.68 -12.81
C GLN A 29 -26.81 -5.91 -11.36
N ASP A 30 -26.19 -7.06 -11.04
CA ASP A 30 -25.74 -7.38 -9.70
C ASP A 30 -24.63 -6.41 -9.24
N LEU A 31 -23.73 -5.99 -10.16
CA LEU A 31 -22.74 -4.93 -9.93
C LEU A 31 -23.42 -3.62 -9.48
N SER A 32 -24.47 -3.19 -10.18
CA SER A 32 -25.19 -1.97 -9.84
C SER A 32 -25.88 -2.09 -8.48
N ILE A 33 -26.50 -3.23 -8.19
CA ILE A 33 -27.20 -3.49 -6.92
C ILE A 33 -26.23 -3.39 -5.74
N PHE A 34 -25.13 -4.15 -5.75
CA PHE A 34 -24.22 -4.08 -4.61
C PHE A 34 -23.53 -2.73 -4.48
N ALA A 35 -23.21 -2.08 -5.62
CA ALA A 35 -22.56 -0.77 -5.60
C ALA A 35 -23.45 0.32 -4.98
N GLU A 36 -24.76 0.31 -5.26
CA GLU A 36 -25.71 1.24 -4.63
C GLU A 36 -25.77 1.03 -3.11
N PHE A 37 -25.90 -0.23 -2.65
CA PHE A 37 -25.84 -0.53 -1.22
C PHE A 37 -24.50 -0.13 -0.58
N ALA A 38 -23.39 -0.41 -1.24
CA ALA A 38 -22.06 -0.09 -0.71
C ALA A 38 -21.79 1.43 -0.65
N LYS A 39 -22.32 2.23 -1.60
CA LYS A 39 -22.22 3.69 -1.58
C LYS A 39 -22.86 4.30 -0.35
N VAL A 40 -24.01 3.77 0.07
CA VAL A 40 -24.72 4.22 1.28
C VAL A 40 -24.28 3.47 2.54
N LYS A 41 -23.20 2.68 2.46
CA LYS A 41 -22.61 1.89 3.55
C LYS A 41 -23.55 0.80 4.11
N ASN A 42 -24.52 0.37 3.36
CA ASN A 42 -25.36 -0.79 3.68
C ASN A 42 -24.64 -2.07 3.23
N TYR A 43 -23.53 -2.40 3.90
CA TYR A 43 -22.66 -3.50 3.50
C TYR A 43 -23.31 -4.87 3.70
N LYS A 44 -24.23 -5.00 4.65
CA LYS A 44 -25.00 -6.22 4.86
C LYS A 44 -25.83 -6.58 3.62
N SER A 45 -26.54 -5.62 3.05
CA SER A 45 -27.34 -5.84 1.81
C SER A 45 -26.47 -5.94 0.56
N ALA A 46 -25.25 -5.37 0.59
CA ALA A 46 -24.32 -5.43 -0.52
C ALA A 46 -23.65 -6.81 -0.64
N TYR A 47 -23.53 -7.59 0.43
CA TYR A 47 -22.67 -8.77 0.51
C TYR A 47 -23.02 -9.87 -0.51
N GLU A 48 -24.25 -10.34 -0.55
CA GLU A 48 -24.65 -11.45 -1.43
C GLU A 48 -24.54 -11.08 -2.91
N PRO A 49 -25.09 -9.94 -3.41
CA PRO A 49 -24.90 -9.57 -4.81
C PRO A 49 -23.44 -9.29 -5.15
N TRP A 50 -22.64 -8.74 -4.24
CA TRP A 50 -21.20 -8.57 -4.42
C TRP A 50 -20.48 -9.92 -4.57
N LYS A 51 -20.76 -10.88 -3.69
CA LYS A 51 -20.15 -12.21 -3.73
C LYS A 51 -20.44 -12.91 -5.06
N LYS A 52 -21.67 -12.80 -5.54
CA LYS A 52 -22.08 -13.38 -6.83
C LYS A 52 -21.28 -12.78 -7.99
N VAL A 53 -21.20 -11.44 -8.10
CA VAL A 53 -20.43 -10.77 -9.17
C VAL A 53 -18.94 -11.11 -9.08
N ARG A 54 -18.36 -11.15 -7.89
CA ARG A 54 -16.95 -11.51 -7.71
C ARG A 54 -16.66 -12.92 -8.20
N THR A 55 -17.59 -13.86 -7.98
CA THR A 55 -17.45 -15.26 -8.39
C THR A 55 -17.64 -15.45 -9.88
N GLU A 56 -18.71 -14.87 -10.44
CA GLU A 56 -19.14 -15.11 -11.81
C GLU A 56 -18.44 -14.19 -12.82
N CYS A 57 -18.09 -12.96 -12.42
CA CYS A 57 -17.60 -11.91 -13.30
C CYS A 57 -16.44 -11.10 -12.69
N PRO A 58 -15.35 -11.72 -12.22
CA PRO A 58 -14.31 -11.06 -11.42
C PRO A 58 -13.58 -9.92 -12.15
N THR A 59 -13.62 -9.87 -13.45
CA THR A 59 -12.90 -8.88 -14.29
C THR A 59 -13.79 -7.76 -14.82
N ILE A 60 -15.09 -7.75 -14.50
CA ILE A 60 -16.03 -6.79 -15.11
C ILE A 60 -15.83 -5.36 -14.62
N ASN A 61 -15.45 -5.17 -13.35
CA ASN A 61 -15.24 -3.84 -12.78
C ASN A 61 -14.40 -3.88 -11.51
N VAL A 62 -13.45 -2.95 -11.36
CA VAL A 62 -12.61 -2.80 -10.17
C VAL A 62 -13.41 -2.49 -8.89
N ALA A 63 -14.65 -2.02 -9.00
CA ALA A 63 -15.55 -1.78 -7.88
C ALA A 63 -15.80 -3.05 -7.04
N ILE A 64 -15.73 -4.25 -7.65
CA ILE A 64 -15.82 -5.54 -6.96
C ILE A 64 -14.80 -5.59 -5.81
N TYR A 65 -13.57 -5.16 -6.06
CA TYR A 65 -12.47 -5.22 -5.09
C TYR A 65 -12.50 -4.03 -4.11
N SER A 66 -12.69 -2.81 -4.63
CA SER A 66 -12.68 -1.60 -3.79
C SER A 66 -13.88 -1.48 -2.83
N TYR A 67 -15.05 -1.98 -3.20
CA TYR A 67 -16.17 -2.12 -2.28
C TYR A 67 -16.10 -3.42 -1.49
N GLY A 68 -15.60 -4.50 -2.09
CA GLY A 68 -15.37 -5.78 -1.42
C GLY A 68 -14.50 -5.63 -0.16
N GLU A 69 -13.42 -4.86 -0.25
CA GLU A 69 -12.58 -4.50 0.92
C GLU A 69 -13.42 -3.89 2.05
N ARG A 70 -14.32 -2.96 1.73
CA ARG A 70 -15.17 -2.30 2.73
C ARG A 70 -16.24 -3.22 3.30
N ILE A 71 -16.85 -4.04 2.44
CA ILE A 71 -17.86 -5.03 2.82
C ILE A 71 -17.24 -6.06 3.77
N LEU A 72 -16.06 -6.60 3.46
CA LEU A 72 -15.39 -7.58 4.30
C LEU A 72 -14.89 -6.96 5.62
N LYS A 73 -14.33 -5.75 5.60
CA LYS A 73 -13.93 -5.04 6.82
C LYS A 73 -15.12 -4.74 7.74
N ASP A 74 -16.29 -4.42 7.19
CA ASP A 74 -17.51 -4.26 7.98
C ASP A 74 -17.94 -5.60 8.59
N ARG A 75 -17.90 -6.68 7.82
CA ARG A 75 -18.24 -8.02 8.30
C ARG A 75 -17.29 -8.54 9.38
N ILE A 76 -15.99 -8.23 9.27
CA ILE A 76 -15.00 -8.48 10.33
C ILE A 76 -15.36 -7.74 11.62
N LYS A 77 -15.92 -6.53 11.50
CA LYS A 77 -16.26 -5.71 12.66
C LYS A 77 -17.59 -6.08 13.30
N THR A 78 -18.60 -6.46 12.50
CA THR A 78 -20.01 -6.54 12.94
C THR A 78 -20.59 -7.95 12.90
N GLY A 79 -19.91 -8.92 12.28
CA GLY A 79 -20.36 -10.29 12.12
C GLY A 79 -20.24 -11.12 13.41
N THR A 80 -20.81 -12.31 13.39
CA THR A 80 -20.54 -13.33 14.42
C THR A 80 -19.06 -13.75 14.40
N PRO A 81 -18.51 -14.36 15.46
CA PRO A 81 -17.12 -14.79 15.49
C PRO A 81 -16.72 -15.68 14.29
N GLU A 82 -17.60 -16.56 13.85
CA GLU A 82 -17.39 -17.39 12.66
C GLU A 82 -17.35 -16.55 11.39
N GLU A 83 -18.32 -15.66 11.19
CA GLU A 83 -18.36 -14.74 10.06
C GLU A 83 -17.15 -13.81 10.01
N GLN A 84 -16.68 -13.35 11.17
CA GLN A 84 -15.47 -12.52 11.26
C GLN A 84 -14.24 -13.29 10.77
N ASN A 85 -14.05 -14.53 11.17
CA ASN A 85 -12.90 -15.34 10.75
C ASN A 85 -12.96 -15.64 9.26
N LEU A 86 -14.10 -16.06 8.73
CA LEU A 86 -14.28 -16.26 7.28
C LEU A 86 -14.01 -14.98 6.49
N ALA A 87 -14.46 -13.83 6.99
CA ALA A 87 -14.25 -12.55 6.33
C ALA A 87 -12.79 -12.07 6.36
N LYS A 88 -12.01 -12.41 7.40
CA LYS A 88 -10.57 -12.14 7.46
C LYS A 88 -9.81 -12.91 6.37
N ASP A 89 -10.07 -14.23 6.28
CA ASP A 89 -9.45 -15.08 5.26
C ASP A 89 -9.84 -14.66 3.85
N ASP A 90 -11.11 -14.30 3.66
CA ASP A 90 -11.63 -13.84 2.38
C ASP A 90 -11.06 -12.46 1.98
N LEU A 91 -10.75 -11.59 2.94
CA LEU A 91 -10.09 -10.31 2.67
C LEU A 91 -8.68 -10.49 2.11
N ILE A 92 -7.92 -11.47 2.61
CA ILE A 92 -6.58 -11.78 2.07
C ILE A 92 -6.71 -12.29 0.63
N LYS A 93 -7.62 -13.21 0.35
CA LYS A 93 -7.91 -13.69 -1.01
C LYS A 93 -8.36 -12.56 -1.94
N LEU A 94 -9.18 -11.64 -1.44
CA LEU A 94 -9.65 -10.49 -2.21
C LEU A 94 -8.47 -9.63 -2.72
N TYR A 95 -7.45 -9.39 -1.89
CA TYR A 95 -6.28 -8.62 -2.32
C TYR A 95 -5.46 -9.36 -3.39
N ASP A 96 -5.29 -10.68 -3.27
CA ASP A 96 -4.60 -11.48 -4.28
C ASP A 96 -5.34 -11.45 -5.62
N GLU A 97 -6.64 -11.66 -5.61
CA GLU A 97 -7.48 -11.55 -6.80
C GLU A 97 -7.47 -10.13 -7.41
N TRP A 98 -7.42 -9.10 -6.56
CA TRP A 98 -7.37 -7.71 -7.03
C TRP A 98 -6.10 -7.44 -7.82
N VAL A 99 -4.94 -7.87 -7.32
CA VAL A 99 -3.65 -7.74 -8.03
C VAL A 99 -3.68 -8.46 -9.37
N VAL A 100 -4.28 -9.65 -9.43
CA VAL A 100 -4.39 -10.45 -10.66
C VAL A 100 -5.32 -9.79 -11.68
N ASN A 101 -6.52 -9.38 -11.26
CA ASN A 101 -7.55 -8.92 -12.17
C ASN A 101 -7.43 -7.43 -12.54
N PHE A 102 -6.91 -6.59 -11.63
CA PHE A 102 -6.76 -5.15 -11.84
C PHE A 102 -5.42 -4.62 -11.32
N PRO A 103 -4.27 -5.07 -11.89
CA PRO A 103 -2.94 -4.64 -11.45
C PRO A 103 -2.64 -3.18 -11.79
N LYS A 104 -3.49 -2.53 -12.61
CA LYS A 104 -3.29 -1.16 -13.08
C LYS A 104 -4.54 -0.30 -12.91
N LYS A 105 -4.33 0.99 -12.63
CA LYS A 105 -5.34 2.03 -12.65
C LYS A 105 -4.85 3.17 -13.52
N ARG A 106 -5.59 3.53 -14.59
CA ARG A 106 -5.18 4.58 -15.54
C ARG A 106 -3.75 4.38 -16.05
N ASN A 107 -3.42 3.15 -16.45
CA ASN A 107 -2.10 2.72 -16.94
C ASN A 107 -0.95 2.76 -15.91
N GLN A 108 -1.20 3.15 -14.66
CA GLN A 108 -0.22 3.09 -13.57
C GLN A 108 -0.43 1.82 -12.76
N SER A 109 0.66 1.16 -12.36
CA SER A 109 0.60 0.02 -11.45
C SER A 109 -0.02 0.43 -10.11
N VAL A 110 -0.75 -0.50 -9.50
CA VAL A 110 -1.31 -0.37 -8.14
C VAL A 110 -0.96 -1.58 -7.28
N VAL A 111 -0.03 -2.40 -7.75
CA VAL A 111 0.36 -3.66 -7.09
C VAL A 111 0.92 -3.40 -5.69
N GLY A 112 1.81 -2.42 -5.54
CA GLY A 112 2.40 -2.04 -4.25
C GLY A 112 1.35 -1.54 -3.25
N ASP A 113 0.39 -0.71 -3.70
CA ASP A 113 -0.73 -0.25 -2.84
C ASP A 113 -1.60 -1.42 -2.37
N ILE A 114 -1.96 -2.34 -3.26
CA ILE A 114 -2.84 -3.47 -2.92
C ILE A 114 -2.10 -4.48 -2.04
N THR A 115 -0.87 -4.86 -2.39
CA THR A 115 -0.08 -5.84 -1.63
C THR A 115 0.28 -5.32 -0.24
N SER A 116 0.58 -4.02 -0.11
CA SER A 116 0.81 -3.41 1.21
C SER A 116 -0.45 -3.40 2.10
N LYS A 117 -1.64 -3.27 1.53
CA LYS A 117 -2.92 -3.44 2.26
C LYS A 117 -3.13 -4.88 2.70
N LYS A 118 -2.71 -5.87 1.89
CA LYS A 118 -2.71 -7.29 2.30
C LYS A 118 -1.80 -7.48 3.51
N ALA A 119 -0.55 -7.01 3.46
CA ALA A 119 0.38 -7.08 4.58
C ALA A 119 -0.19 -6.43 5.86
N GLN A 120 -0.83 -5.27 5.72
CA GLN A 120 -1.50 -4.61 6.84
C GLN A 120 -2.65 -5.44 7.42
N ALA A 121 -3.44 -6.10 6.57
CA ALA A 121 -4.53 -6.96 7.04
C ALA A 121 -4.00 -8.21 7.76
N LEU A 122 -2.91 -8.81 7.27
CA LEU A 122 -2.23 -9.91 7.97
C LEU A 122 -1.78 -9.47 9.38
N LEU A 123 -1.20 -8.26 9.48
CA LEU A 123 -0.77 -7.67 10.75
C LEU A 123 -1.95 -7.35 11.68
N ASP A 124 -2.94 -6.59 11.20
CA ASP A 124 -4.06 -6.08 12.00
C ASP A 124 -4.92 -7.21 12.58
N TYR A 125 -5.10 -8.28 11.81
CA TYR A 125 -5.93 -9.42 12.20
C TYR A 125 -5.14 -10.62 12.74
N LYS A 126 -3.80 -10.51 12.85
CA LYS A 126 -2.89 -11.56 13.34
C LYS A 126 -3.06 -12.88 12.59
N LEU A 127 -3.10 -12.79 11.26
CA LEU A 127 -3.30 -13.94 10.38
C LEU A 127 -1.99 -14.60 9.94
N ALA A 128 -0.86 -13.99 10.24
CA ALA A 128 0.48 -14.46 9.92
C ALA A 128 1.46 -14.03 11.03
N ASP A 129 2.62 -14.65 11.08
CA ASP A 129 3.72 -14.21 11.91
C ASP A 129 4.39 -12.95 11.36
N LEU A 130 5.26 -12.30 12.14
CA LEU A 130 5.94 -11.08 11.74
C LEU A 130 6.86 -11.29 10.52
N LYS A 131 7.37 -12.50 10.31
CA LYS A 131 8.22 -12.83 9.17
C LYS A 131 7.42 -12.80 7.87
N GLU A 132 6.26 -13.42 7.85
CA GLU A 132 5.36 -13.42 6.68
C GLU A 132 4.78 -12.01 6.43
N VAL A 133 4.38 -11.28 7.48
CA VAL A 133 3.91 -9.89 7.36
C VAL A 133 4.99 -9.02 6.73
N TYR A 134 6.23 -9.08 7.25
CA TYR A 134 7.37 -8.33 6.70
C TYR A 134 7.63 -8.70 5.26
N SER A 135 7.67 -10.00 4.94
CA SER A 135 7.89 -10.49 3.57
C SER A 135 6.83 -9.97 2.59
N THR A 136 5.57 -9.88 3.03
CA THR A 136 4.49 -9.33 2.19
C THR A 136 4.64 -7.81 1.96
N PHE A 137 5.08 -7.05 2.98
CA PHE A 137 5.42 -5.64 2.79
C PHE A 137 6.63 -5.46 1.88
N ASP A 138 7.66 -6.28 2.05
CA ASP A 138 8.88 -6.25 1.24
C ASP A 138 8.59 -6.58 -0.23
N GLU A 139 7.73 -7.56 -0.47
CA GLU A 139 7.20 -7.87 -1.80
C GLU A 139 6.48 -6.67 -2.42
N ALA A 140 5.60 -6.00 -1.66
CA ALA A 140 4.88 -4.81 -2.13
C ALA A 140 5.84 -3.69 -2.54
N TYR A 141 6.87 -3.45 -1.72
CA TYR A 141 7.86 -2.41 -1.93
C TYR A 141 8.73 -2.72 -3.15
N ASN A 142 9.29 -3.92 -3.22
CA ASN A 142 10.21 -4.32 -4.30
C ASN A 142 9.52 -4.46 -5.66
N LYS A 143 8.26 -4.93 -5.69
CA LYS A 143 7.50 -5.06 -6.95
C LYS A 143 7.00 -3.75 -7.50
N ASP A 144 6.61 -2.81 -6.64
CA ASP A 144 5.99 -1.56 -7.09
C ASP A 144 6.06 -0.46 -6.01
N VAL A 145 7.28 0.00 -5.73
CA VAL A 145 7.54 1.09 -4.79
C VAL A 145 6.79 2.37 -5.16
N ALA A 146 6.54 2.60 -6.46
CA ALA A 146 5.86 3.80 -6.94
C ALA A 146 4.41 3.90 -6.43
N SER A 147 3.68 2.80 -6.31
CA SER A 147 2.31 2.80 -5.77
C SER A 147 2.24 2.56 -4.27
N PHE A 148 3.34 2.16 -3.61
CA PHE A 148 3.39 2.01 -2.16
C PHE A 148 3.62 3.36 -1.47
N THR A 149 2.57 4.17 -1.34
CA THR A 149 2.64 5.58 -0.92
C THR A 149 1.94 5.89 0.40
N ASN A 150 1.26 4.92 1.01
CA ASN A 150 0.53 5.14 2.26
C ASN A 150 1.50 5.27 3.45
N PRO A 151 1.54 6.43 4.15
CA PRO A 151 2.53 6.66 5.21
C PRO A 151 2.46 5.66 6.36
N LYS A 152 1.25 5.26 6.78
CA LYS A 152 1.08 4.26 7.84
C LYS A 152 1.65 2.90 7.43
N LEU A 153 1.43 2.49 6.18
CA LEU A 153 1.89 1.18 5.71
C LEU A 153 3.41 1.15 5.52
N LEU A 154 4.01 2.25 5.05
CA LEU A 154 5.47 2.41 4.99
C LEU A 154 6.10 2.35 6.39
N TYR A 155 5.50 3.02 7.37
CA TYR A 155 5.95 2.93 8.76
C TYR A 155 5.83 1.49 9.29
N ASN A 156 4.71 0.81 9.06
CA ASN A 156 4.49 -0.56 9.53
C ASN A 156 5.42 -1.56 8.84
N TYR A 157 5.82 -1.32 7.60
CA TYR A 157 6.85 -2.12 6.92
C TYR A 157 8.15 -2.13 7.70
N PHE A 158 8.68 -0.96 8.05
CA PHE A 158 9.88 -0.87 8.90
C PHE A 158 9.61 -1.42 10.31
N LYS A 159 8.49 -1.02 10.93
CA LYS A 159 8.15 -1.42 12.30
C LYS A 159 8.06 -2.94 12.47
N THR A 160 7.55 -3.65 11.46
CA THR A 160 7.48 -5.11 11.49
C THR A 160 8.88 -5.74 11.50
N LEU A 161 9.85 -5.18 10.74
CA LEU A 161 11.24 -5.61 10.80
C LEU A 161 11.85 -5.35 12.17
N TYR A 162 11.60 -4.15 12.72
CA TYR A 162 12.06 -3.80 14.07
C TYR A 162 11.47 -4.71 15.15
N ASP A 163 10.20 -5.08 15.04
CA ASP A 163 9.56 -5.99 15.99
C ASP A 163 10.19 -7.38 15.93
N ARG A 164 10.50 -7.92 14.73
CA ARG A 164 11.27 -9.14 14.54
C ARG A 164 12.64 -9.06 15.24
N TYR A 165 13.35 -7.94 15.05
CA TYR A 165 14.64 -7.69 15.73
C TYR A 165 14.48 -7.74 17.25
N LYS A 166 13.46 -7.11 17.80
CA LYS A 166 13.19 -7.08 19.26
C LYS A 166 12.76 -8.43 19.84
N GLU A 167 12.15 -9.28 19.01
CA GLU A 167 11.81 -10.68 19.38
C GLU A 167 13.02 -11.62 19.28
N GLY A 168 14.19 -11.11 18.86
CA GLY A 168 15.43 -11.89 18.79
C GLY A 168 15.53 -12.76 17.53
N ASP A 169 14.85 -12.40 16.44
CA ASP A 169 14.99 -13.07 15.16
C ASP A 169 16.41 -12.90 14.62
N THR A 170 17.15 -14.01 14.55
CA THR A 170 18.57 -14.01 14.14
C THR A 170 18.81 -13.66 12.67
N GLU A 171 17.77 -13.67 11.84
CA GLU A 171 17.85 -13.20 10.45
C GLU A 171 17.84 -11.66 10.35
N VAL A 172 17.41 -10.96 11.42
CA VAL A 172 17.34 -9.50 11.44
C VAL A 172 18.55 -8.93 12.16
N THR A 173 19.57 -8.57 11.41
CA THR A 173 20.76 -7.90 11.93
C THR A 173 20.52 -6.40 12.11
N MET A 174 21.35 -5.75 12.95
CA MET A 174 21.33 -4.30 13.09
C MET A 174 21.59 -3.60 11.74
N GLU A 175 22.49 -4.15 10.93
CA GLU A 175 22.77 -3.63 9.58
C GLU A 175 21.55 -3.65 8.68
N LEU A 176 20.81 -4.79 8.65
CA LEU A 176 19.57 -4.88 7.89
C LEU A 176 18.53 -3.86 8.37
N LEU A 177 18.42 -3.68 9.68
CA LEU A 177 17.50 -2.72 10.27
C LEU A 177 17.83 -1.27 9.86
N PHE A 178 19.11 -0.88 9.90
CA PHE A 178 19.54 0.45 9.48
C PHE A 178 19.35 0.67 7.97
N ASN A 179 19.73 -0.31 7.15
CA ASN A 179 19.52 -0.21 5.69
C ASN A 179 18.05 -0.04 5.35
N LYS A 180 17.16 -0.77 6.02
CA LYS A 180 15.71 -0.62 5.83
C LYS A 180 15.18 0.73 6.35
N TYR A 181 15.73 1.23 7.43
CA TYR A 181 15.43 2.58 7.93
C TYR A 181 15.77 3.65 6.87
N GLU A 182 16.97 3.61 6.28
CA GLU A 182 17.38 4.57 5.25
C GLU A 182 16.45 4.48 4.04
N GLU A 183 16.21 3.27 3.53
CA GLU A 183 15.32 3.01 2.39
C GLU A 183 13.89 3.58 2.60
N VAL A 184 13.30 3.33 3.76
CA VAL A 184 11.95 3.81 4.08
C VAL A 184 11.94 5.32 4.33
N SER A 185 12.99 5.87 4.94
CA SER A 185 13.13 7.31 5.15
C SER A 185 13.26 8.08 3.85
N GLU A 186 14.06 7.60 2.91
CA GLU A 186 14.17 8.18 1.55
C GLU A 186 12.82 8.13 0.82
N LYS A 187 12.08 7.03 0.95
CA LYS A 187 10.74 6.94 0.38
C LYS A 187 9.79 7.95 1.00
N PHE A 188 9.83 8.18 2.30
CA PHE A 188 9.03 9.22 2.95
C PHE A 188 9.40 10.63 2.47
N GLU A 189 10.68 10.93 2.30
CA GLU A 189 11.15 12.21 1.79
C GLU A 189 10.69 12.45 0.35
N PHE A 190 10.78 11.42 -0.49
CA PHE A 190 10.25 11.47 -1.85
C PHE A 190 8.74 11.76 -1.85
N GLU A 191 7.94 11.02 -1.08
CA GLU A 191 6.49 11.23 -1.01
C GLU A 191 6.14 12.62 -0.43
N SER A 192 6.89 13.10 0.56
CA SER A 192 6.73 14.45 1.11
C SER A 192 6.95 15.52 0.05
N THR A 193 8.01 15.37 -0.75
CA THR A 193 8.33 16.28 -1.85
C THR A 193 7.22 16.29 -2.92
N GLU A 194 6.72 15.13 -3.29
CA GLU A 194 5.64 15.02 -4.27
C GLU A 194 4.30 15.61 -3.75
N LEU A 195 4.02 15.45 -2.46
CA LEU A 195 2.87 16.09 -1.81
C LEU A 195 3.02 17.61 -1.77
N ALA A 196 4.21 18.12 -1.45
CA ALA A 196 4.51 19.54 -1.41
C ALA A 196 4.31 20.19 -2.80
N LYS A 197 4.80 19.56 -3.87
CA LYS A 197 4.58 20.01 -5.25
C LYS A 197 3.08 20.09 -5.61
N LYS A 198 2.31 19.08 -5.23
CA LYS A 198 0.85 19.04 -5.48
C LYS A 198 0.10 20.10 -4.67
N LEU A 199 0.53 20.33 -3.43
CA LEU A 199 -0.05 21.35 -2.56
C LEU A 199 0.27 22.77 -3.04
N ASP A 200 1.50 23.03 -3.47
CA ASP A 200 1.95 24.33 -4.03
C ASP A 200 1.06 24.79 -5.21
N VAL A 201 0.69 23.88 -6.10
CA VAL A 201 -0.24 24.19 -7.21
C VAL A 201 -1.60 24.69 -6.70
N ILE A 202 -2.10 24.13 -5.61
CA ILE A 202 -3.39 24.52 -5.02
C ILE A 202 -3.26 25.86 -4.30
N LEU A 203 -2.17 26.06 -3.55
CA LEU A 203 -1.90 27.30 -2.82
C LEU A 203 -1.72 28.48 -3.75
N LYS A 204 -0.98 28.33 -4.86
CA LYS A 204 -0.84 29.38 -5.89
C LYS A 204 -2.16 29.82 -6.49
N LYS A 205 -3.15 28.94 -6.62
CA LYS A 205 -4.50 29.32 -7.06
C LYS A 205 -5.22 30.17 -6.02
N GLU A 206 -5.11 29.81 -4.73
CA GLU A 206 -5.70 30.58 -3.64
C GLU A 206 -5.07 31.96 -3.54
N ASP A 207 -3.72 32.05 -3.61
CA ASP A 207 -2.99 33.31 -3.54
C ASP A 207 -3.35 34.24 -4.72
N ALA A 208 -3.68 33.66 -5.87
CA ALA A 208 -4.18 34.41 -7.04
C ALA A 208 -5.67 34.78 -6.93
N GLY A 209 -6.32 34.54 -5.79
CA GLY A 209 -7.74 34.83 -5.57
C GLY A 209 -8.71 33.91 -6.35
N THR A 210 -8.23 32.79 -6.90
CA THR A 210 -9.05 31.85 -7.67
C THR A 210 -9.74 30.87 -6.73
N ALA A 211 -11.07 30.77 -6.81
CA ALA A 211 -11.84 29.81 -6.02
C ALA A 211 -11.45 28.37 -6.34
N LEU A 212 -11.22 27.56 -5.30
CA LEU A 212 -10.95 26.14 -5.42
C LEU A 212 -12.23 25.36 -5.73
N THR A 213 -12.12 24.38 -6.60
CA THR A 213 -13.16 23.37 -6.81
C THR A 213 -13.30 22.48 -5.57
N SER A 214 -14.47 21.84 -5.38
CA SER A 214 -14.69 20.87 -4.28
C SER A 214 -13.65 19.74 -4.27
N ARG A 215 -13.14 19.36 -5.45
CA ARG A 215 -12.08 18.36 -5.58
C ARG A 215 -10.74 18.89 -5.06
N GLU A 216 -10.36 20.11 -5.40
CA GLU A 216 -9.12 20.76 -4.96
C GLU A 216 -9.14 20.98 -3.44
N THR A 217 -10.25 21.46 -2.89
CA THR A 217 -10.44 21.62 -1.43
C THR A 217 -10.25 20.29 -0.70
N ARG A 218 -10.84 19.20 -1.21
CA ARG A 218 -10.66 17.87 -0.65
C ARG A 218 -9.23 17.40 -0.77
N ASN A 219 -8.59 17.59 -1.92
CA ASN A 219 -7.20 17.19 -2.16
C ASN A 219 -6.24 17.95 -1.24
N LYS A 220 -6.41 19.27 -1.07
CA LYS A 220 -5.63 20.08 -0.12
C LYS A 220 -5.66 19.49 1.29
N ARG A 221 -6.86 19.11 1.77
CA ARG A 221 -7.00 18.46 3.08
C ARG A 221 -6.26 17.13 3.14
N ILE A 222 -6.39 16.28 2.11
CA ILE A 222 -5.73 14.97 2.05
C ILE A 222 -4.21 15.14 2.03
N PHE A 223 -3.68 16.08 1.25
CA PHE A 223 -2.22 16.32 1.17
C PHE A 223 -1.66 16.80 2.50
N ASN A 224 -2.35 17.73 3.18
CA ASN A 224 -1.93 18.18 4.51
C ASN A 224 -1.96 17.05 5.54
N VAL A 225 -3.00 16.22 5.56
CA VAL A 225 -3.08 15.06 6.47
C VAL A 225 -1.95 14.07 6.21
N ASN A 226 -1.65 13.78 4.95
CA ASN A 226 -0.57 12.86 4.60
C ASN A 226 0.81 13.46 4.92
N SER A 227 1.04 14.75 4.67
CA SER A 227 2.30 15.42 5.02
C SER A 227 2.55 15.39 6.53
N ASN A 228 1.54 15.67 7.34
CA ASN A 228 1.64 15.58 8.79
C ASN A 228 1.89 14.13 9.26
N ALA A 229 1.25 13.15 8.63
CA ALA A 229 1.47 11.74 8.91
C ALA A 229 2.92 11.32 8.58
N ILE A 230 3.46 11.73 7.43
CA ILE A 230 4.86 11.49 7.04
C ILE A 230 5.80 12.07 8.10
N GLY A 231 5.65 13.34 8.50
CA GLY A 231 6.49 13.96 9.52
C GLY A 231 6.45 13.20 10.85
N THR A 232 5.26 12.77 11.28
CA THR A 232 5.09 11.97 12.50
C THR A 232 5.79 10.61 12.41
N PHE A 233 5.62 9.90 11.29
CA PHE A 233 6.21 8.57 11.12
C PHE A 233 7.72 8.64 10.94
N LEU A 234 8.27 9.62 10.23
CA LEU A 234 9.71 9.87 10.18
C LEU A 234 10.28 10.09 11.57
N SER A 235 9.68 10.97 12.37
CA SER A 235 10.11 11.19 13.75
C SER A 235 10.07 9.92 14.61
N ASN A 236 9.08 9.06 14.41
CA ASN A 236 8.99 7.77 15.09
C ASN A 236 10.08 6.79 14.63
N LEU A 237 10.41 6.76 13.33
CA LEU A 237 11.52 5.96 12.80
C LEU A 237 12.85 6.43 13.39
N ASP A 238 13.09 7.74 13.41
CA ASP A 238 14.29 8.35 13.99
C ASP A 238 14.43 7.99 15.47
N ALA A 239 13.36 8.05 16.24
CA ALA A 239 13.35 7.69 17.65
C ALA A 239 13.67 6.19 17.87
N ILE A 240 13.17 5.30 17.01
CA ILE A 240 13.50 3.86 17.07
C ILE A 240 14.99 3.65 16.81
N ILE A 241 15.53 4.21 15.73
CA ILE A 241 16.94 4.08 15.37
C ILE A 241 17.84 4.74 16.41
N ALA A 242 17.48 5.92 16.89
CA ALA A 242 18.23 6.58 17.94
C ALA A 242 18.31 5.73 19.22
N LYS A 243 17.31 4.94 19.54
CA LYS A 243 17.33 4.04 20.70
C LYS A 243 18.32 2.88 20.55
N GLU A 244 18.42 2.32 19.34
CA GLU A 244 19.26 1.15 19.05
C GLU A 244 20.69 1.53 18.59
N ALA A 245 20.93 2.78 18.19
CA ALA A 245 22.21 3.27 17.68
C ALA A 245 23.24 3.43 18.78
N THR A 246 24.43 2.88 18.56
CA THR A 246 25.67 3.08 19.35
C THR A 246 26.82 3.42 18.41
N CYS A 247 27.90 3.99 18.90
CA CYS A 247 29.11 4.24 18.07
C CYS A 247 29.63 2.95 17.43
N GLU A 248 29.60 1.84 18.16
CA GLU A 248 30.07 0.54 17.70
C GLU A 248 29.33 0.04 16.46
N ASN A 249 28.03 0.34 16.31
CA ASN A 249 27.25 -0.11 15.16
C ASN A 249 27.12 0.97 14.06
N LEU A 250 27.12 2.26 14.42
CA LEU A 250 27.01 3.37 13.46
C LEU A 250 28.28 3.55 12.62
N ILE A 251 29.45 3.56 13.26
CA ILE A 251 30.73 3.85 12.58
C ILE A 251 30.98 2.84 11.45
N PRO A 252 30.98 1.51 11.67
CA PRO A 252 31.21 0.55 10.60
C PRO A 252 30.14 0.60 9.50
N LEU A 253 28.89 0.89 9.86
CA LEU A 253 27.80 1.03 8.91
C LEU A 253 28.03 2.21 7.97
N TYR A 254 28.30 3.40 8.52
CA TYR A 254 28.51 4.59 7.72
C TYR A 254 29.81 4.55 6.93
N GLN A 255 30.88 3.93 7.45
CA GLN A 255 32.11 3.69 6.70
C GLN A 255 31.87 2.87 5.42
N ARG A 256 31.09 1.78 5.53
CA ARG A 256 30.76 0.93 4.36
C ARG A 256 29.90 1.65 3.33
N ASN A 257 28.96 2.48 3.80
CA ASN A 257 27.99 3.15 2.92
C ASN A 257 28.47 4.52 2.41
N PHE A 258 29.60 5.04 2.92
CA PHE A 258 30.08 6.38 2.61
C PHE A 258 30.33 6.60 1.11
N GLU A 259 31.07 5.72 0.46
CA GLU A 259 31.43 5.87 -0.95
C GLU A 259 30.20 5.90 -1.88
N ALA A 260 29.15 5.14 -1.55
CA ALA A 260 27.91 5.12 -2.30
C ALA A 260 27.06 6.40 -2.08
N ASN A 261 27.19 7.05 -0.91
CA ASN A 261 26.30 8.13 -0.50
C ASN A 261 27.01 9.49 -0.31
N LYS A 262 28.31 9.59 -0.59
CA LYS A 262 29.11 10.82 -0.37
C LYS A 262 28.66 12.05 -1.18
N THR A 263 27.78 11.88 -2.16
CA THR A 263 27.17 12.97 -2.92
C THR A 263 25.74 13.27 -2.49
N ASP A 264 25.15 12.48 -1.59
CA ASP A 264 23.83 12.69 -1.02
C ASP A 264 23.92 13.57 0.24
N ALA A 265 23.63 14.86 0.09
CA ALA A 265 23.69 15.82 1.17
C ALA A 265 22.72 15.50 2.33
N LEU A 266 21.58 14.86 2.06
CA LEU A 266 20.62 14.48 3.10
C LEU A 266 21.13 13.29 3.90
N TRP A 267 21.69 12.28 3.22
CA TRP A 267 22.31 11.14 3.89
C TRP A 267 23.48 11.59 4.76
N ILE A 268 24.40 12.40 4.23
CA ILE A 268 25.54 12.96 4.97
C ILE A 268 25.06 13.70 6.24
N LYS A 269 24.10 14.61 6.09
CA LYS A 269 23.54 15.35 7.21
C LYS A 269 22.92 14.43 8.28
N ARG A 270 22.18 13.40 7.88
CA ARG A 270 21.59 12.42 8.81
C ARG A 270 22.65 11.62 9.53
N ALA A 271 23.65 11.13 8.80
CA ALA A 271 24.77 10.38 9.36
C ALA A 271 25.55 11.22 10.39
N ALA A 272 25.95 12.43 10.02
CA ALA A 272 26.66 13.35 10.93
C ALA A 272 25.83 13.68 12.18
N SER A 273 24.56 14.08 12.01
CA SER A 273 23.68 14.40 13.13
C SER A 273 23.47 13.22 14.08
N ARG A 274 23.42 11.99 13.55
CA ARG A 274 23.25 10.79 14.37
C ARG A 274 24.54 10.44 15.10
N MET A 275 25.71 10.54 14.46
CA MET A 275 26.99 10.34 15.11
C MET A 275 27.19 11.36 16.22
N ASP A 276 26.88 12.64 16.00
CA ASP A 276 26.94 13.71 17.02
C ASP A 276 26.00 13.40 18.20
N SER A 277 24.75 13.07 17.94
CA SER A 277 23.76 12.74 18.97
C SER A 277 24.12 11.52 19.82
N LYS A 278 25.06 10.71 19.38
CA LYS A 278 25.57 9.51 20.06
C LYS A 278 26.99 9.68 20.61
N GLU A 279 27.47 10.90 20.58
CA GLU A 279 28.81 11.23 21.07
C GLU A 279 29.94 10.47 20.35
N CYS A 280 29.73 10.20 19.03
CA CYS A 280 30.70 9.53 18.16
C CYS A 280 31.54 10.51 17.35
N SER A 281 31.61 11.80 17.75
CA SER A 281 32.27 12.89 17.00
C SER A 281 33.77 12.81 17.03
N ASP A 282 34.37 11.98 17.90
CA ASP A 282 35.82 11.75 17.95
C ASP A 282 36.31 10.81 16.81
N ASP A 283 35.42 10.12 16.12
CA ASP A 283 35.79 9.24 15.00
C ASP A 283 36.14 10.05 13.74
N PRO A 284 37.23 9.70 13.02
CA PRO A 284 37.64 10.39 11.80
C PRO A 284 36.54 10.47 10.71
N LEU A 285 35.61 9.51 10.70
CA LEU A 285 34.48 9.53 9.77
C LEU A 285 33.59 10.74 10.00
N PHE A 286 33.36 11.16 11.27
CA PHE A 286 32.57 12.33 11.58
C PHE A 286 33.10 13.58 10.90
N VAL A 287 34.42 13.78 10.96
CA VAL A 287 35.09 14.91 10.29
C VAL A 287 34.90 14.87 8.77
N THR A 288 34.80 13.68 8.21
CA THR A 288 34.58 13.50 6.76
C THR A 288 33.15 13.81 6.36
N LEU A 289 32.17 13.64 7.27
CA LEU A 289 30.75 13.91 7.06
C LEU A 289 30.38 15.39 7.25
N VAL A 290 31.21 16.21 7.92
CA VAL A 290 30.92 17.61 8.25
C VAL A 290 31.70 18.55 7.33
#